data_35d958de3919fa17e679ed35a1fa21eb
#
_entry.id   35d958de3919fa17e679ed35a1fa21eb
#
_cell.length_a   1.000
_cell.length_b   1.000
_cell.length_c   1.000
_cell.angle_alpha   90.00
_cell.angle_beta   90.00
_cell.angle_gamma   90.00
#
_symmetry.space_group_name_H-M   'P 1'
#
loop_
_entity.id
_entity.type
_entity.pdbx_description
1 polymer ?
#
loop_
_entity_poly.entity_id
_entity_poly.type
_entity_poly.pdbx_seq_one_letter_code
_entity_poly.pdbx_strand_id
1 'polypeptide(L)'
;VRGPYHFSIGKEGKKMDKKKIQEGVKLILEGIGENPDREGLLDTPDRIARMYEEIFGGLTQTAEEPLSKTFHVKDNAMVLEKDITFYSTCEHHFMPFYGKAHIAYIPDGKVVGLSKLARTVEVYAKRPQIQEQLTAQIADALMEYLKPQGAMVMLEAEHMCMTMRGVKKPGSRTV
;
A
#
# COMPACT_ATOMS: atom_id res chain seq x y z
N VAL A 1 5.50 -21.26 -8.00
CA VAL A 1 5.53 -21.51 -6.56
C VAL A 1 4.71 -20.39 -5.92
N ARG A 2 3.50 -20.70 -5.44
CA ARG A 2 2.68 -19.71 -4.72
C ARG A 2 3.31 -19.55 -3.35
N GLY A 3 3.80 -18.33 -3.05
CA GLY A 3 4.32 -18.00 -1.73
C GLY A 3 3.21 -18.04 -0.66
N PRO A 4 3.55 -18.16 0.64
CA PRO A 4 2.60 -18.32 1.75
C PRO A 4 1.71 -17.08 2.01
N TYR A 5 1.87 -15.99 1.28
CA TYR A 5 1.17 -14.71 1.49
C TYR A 5 0.01 -14.48 0.51
N HIS A 6 -0.68 -15.54 0.13
CA HIS A 6 -1.90 -15.40 -0.67
C HIS A 6 -3.01 -14.80 0.18
N PHE A 7 -3.05 -13.47 0.24
CA PHE A 7 -4.17 -12.75 0.84
C PHE A 7 -5.37 -12.89 -0.11
N SER A 8 -6.24 -13.84 0.21
CA SER A 8 -7.55 -13.93 -0.45
C SER A 8 -8.33 -12.67 -0.08
N ILE A 9 -8.32 -11.68 -0.97
CA ILE A 9 -9.38 -10.66 -0.93
C ILE A 9 -10.66 -11.45 -1.16
N GLY A 10 -11.50 -11.56 -0.11
CA GLY A 10 -12.83 -12.10 -0.28
C GLY A 10 -13.47 -11.35 -1.45
N LYS A 11 -14.17 -12.05 -2.34
CA LYS A 11 -14.74 -11.54 -3.60
C LYS A 11 -15.65 -10.31 -3.44
N GLU A 12 -15.91 -9.87 -2.22
CA GLU A 12 -16.61 -8.63 -1.87
C GLU A 12 -15.78 -7.93 -0.80
N GLY A 13 -14.97 -6.94 -1.22
CA GLY A 13 -14.31 -6.01 -0.28
C GLY A 13 -15.38 -5.36 0.60
N LYS A 14 -15.34 -5.64 1.91
CA LYS A 14 -16.31 -5.09 2.84
C LYS A 14 -16.18 -3.56 2.84
N LYS A 15 -17.27 -2.86 2.51
CA LYS A 15 -17.29 -1.39 2.54
C LYS A 15 -16.91 -0.90 3.94
N MET A 16 -16.06 0.13 3.98
CA MET A 16 -15.62 0.73 5.24
C MET A 16 -16.81 1.30 6.03
N ASP A 17 -16.85 1.00 7.33
CA ASP A 17 -17.87 1.48 8.26
C ASP A 17 -17.34 2.72 9.00
N LYS A 18 -17.63 3.89 8.46
CA LYS A 18 -17.20 5.17 9.04
C LYS A 18 -17.70 5.37 10.47
N LYS A 19 -18.92 4.94 10.80
CA LYS A 19 -19.49 5.12 12.12
C LYS A 19 -18.68 4.36 13.17
N LYS A 20 -18.29 3.11 12.86
CA LYS A 20 -17.42 2.33 13.75
C LYS A 20 -16.04 2.96 13.91
N ILE A 21 -15.49 3.54 12.86
CA ILE A 21 -14.21 4.25 12.94
C ILE A 21 -14.36 5.47 13.85
N GLN A 22 -15.40 6.27 13.67
CA GLN A 22 -15.66 7.46 14.49
C GLN A 22 -15.82 7.10 15.97
N GLU A 23 -16.58 6.04 16.27
CA GLU A 23 -16.73 5.51 17.62
C GLU A 23 -15.39 5.06 18.21
N GLY A 24 -14.60 4.30 17.44
CA GLY A 24 -13.27 3.85 17.84
C GLY A 24 -12.30 4.99 18.12
N VAL A 25 -12.33 6.06 17.33
CA VAL A 25 -11.51 7.25 17.55
C VAL A 25 -11.90 7.96 18.86
N LYS A 26 -13.19 8.09 19.18
CA LYS A 26 -13.63 8.66 20.45
C LYS A 26 -13.11 7.84 21.64
N LEU A 27 -13.25 6.52 21.58
CA LEU A 27 -12.74 5.62 22.61
C LEU A 27 -11.22 5.71 22.79
N ILE A 28 -10.47 5.90 21.70
CA ILE A 28 -9.02 6.11 21.77
C ILE A 28 -8.70 7.43 22.46
N LEU A 29 -9.39 8.52 22.13
CA LEU A 29 -9.20 9.83 22.76
C LEU A 29 -9.48 9.77 24.26
N GLU A 30 -10.59 9.17 24.67
CA GLU A 30 -10.91 8.92 26.07
C GLU A 30 -9.86 8.06 26.76
N GLY A 31 -9.43 6.97 26.11
CA GLY A 31 -8.46 6.01 26.64
C GLY A 31 -7.07 6.61 26.89
N ILE A 32 -6.66 7.63 26.13
CA ILE A 32 -5.41 8.36 26.38
C ILE A 32 -5.58 9.52 27.38
N GLY A 33 -6.78 9.71 27.92
CA GLY A 33 -7.08 10.76 28.90
C GLY A 33 -7.42 12.12 28.30
N GLU A 34 -7.72 12.18 26.99
CA GLU A 34 -8.10 13.41 26.31
C GLU A 34 -9.63 13.60 26.32
N ASN A 35 -10.10 14.85 26.28
CA ASN A 35 -11.53 15.17 26.18
C ASN A 35 -11.94 15.23 24.69
N PRO A 36 -12.71 14.26 24.17
CA PRO A 36 -13.14 14.22 22.77
C PRO A 36 -14.10 15.38 22.40
N ASP A 37 -14.75 16.00 23.39
CA ASP A 37 -15.75 17.04 23.18
C ASP A 37 -15.14 18.47 23.19
N ARG A 38 -13.84 18.64 23.41
CA ARG A 38 -13.20 19.95 23.28
C ARG A 38 -13.17 20.42 21.81
N GLU A 39 -13.27 21.72 21.60
CA GLU A 39 -13.40 22.35 20.28
C GLU A 39 -12.45 21.79 19.20
N GLY A 40 -11.18 21.61 19.51
CA GLY A 40 -10.17 21.12 18.56
C GLY A 40 -10.32 19.65 18.17
N LEU A 41 -11.12 18.85 18.89
CA LEU A 41 -11.31 17.41 18.67
C LEU A 41 -12.71 17.01 18.19
N LEU A 42 -13.68 17.93 18.21
CA LEU A 42 -15.07 17.62 17.80
C LEU A 42 -15.16 16.95 16.43
N ASP A 43 -14.39 17.45 15.45
CA ASP A 43 -14.40 16.91 14.08
C ASP A 43 -13.38 15.80 13.86
N THR A 44 -12.51 15.49 14.84
CA THR A 44 -11.41 14.53 14.66
C THR A 44 -11.90 13.13 14.29
N PRO A 45 -12.97 12.57 14.88
CA PRO A 45 -13.49 11.27 14.48
C PRO A 45 -13.91 11.21 13.01
N ASP A 46 -14.58 12.26 12.50
CA ASP A 46 -14.99 12.31 11.11
C ASP A 46 -13.79 12.52 10.15
N ARG A 47 -12.85 13.38 10.53
CA ARG A 47 -11.62 13.60 9.74
C ARG A 47 -10.80 12.32 9.60
N ILE A 48 -10.64 11.55 10.68
CA ILE A 48 -9.93 10.26 10.64
C ILE A 48 -10.70 9.24 9.81
N ALA A 49 -12.02 9.18 9.92
CA ALA A 49 -12.82 8.24 9.12
C ALA A 49 -12.70 8.53 7.62
N ARG A 50 -12.69 9.80 7.20
CA ARG A 50 -12.44 10.21 5.80
C ARG A 50 -11.01 9.92 5.35
N MET A 51 -10.03 10.21 6.20
CA MET A 51 -8.62 9.89 5.92
C MET A 51 -8.45 8.38 5.69
N TYR A 52 -9.09 7.53 6.50
CA TYR A 52 -8.99 6.07 6.35
C TYR A 52 -9.63 5.55 5.06
N GLU A 53 -10.68 6.22 4.53
CA GLU A 53 -11.19 5.88 3.20
C GLU A 53 -10.14 6.08 2.11
N GLU A 54 -9.30 7.09 2.25
CA GLU A 54 -8.23 7.37 1.30
C GLU A 54 -7.06 6.39 1.47
N ILE A 55 -6.49 6.28 2.68
CA ILE A 55 -5.26 5.53 2.92
C ILE A 55 -5.46 4.00 2.97
N PHE A 56 -6.69 3.53 3.14
CA PHE A 56 -7.06 2.11 3.10
C PHE A 56 -7.96 1.75 1.92
N GLY A 57 -8.08 2.62 0.93
CA GLY A 57 -8.88 2.38 -0.28
C GLY A 57 -8.44 1.15 -1.08
N GLY A 58 -7.17 0.75 -0.97
CA GLY A 58 -6.64 -0.45 -1.62
C GLY A 58 -7.22 -1.78 -1.13
N LEU A 59 -7.88 -1.79 0.06
CA LEU A 59 -8.54 -3.00 0.58
C LEU A 59 -9.68 -3.52 -0.31
N THR A 60 -10.27 -2.65 -1.12
CA THR A 60 -11.36 -2.99 -2.03
C THR A 60 -10.93 -3.01 -3.50
N GLN A 61 -9.64 -2.86 -3.80
CA GLN A 61 -9.08 -2.78 -5.14
C GLN A 61 -8.18 -3.97 -5.44
N THR A 62 -8.03 -4.28 -6.73
CA THR A 62 -7.08 -5.24 -7.26
C THR A 62 -6.17 -4.59 -8.28
N ALA A 63 -5.00 -5.17 -8.54
CA ALA A 63 -4.10 -4.70 -9.60
C ALA A 63 -4.53 -5.17 -11.00
N GLU A 64 -5.58 -5.95 -11.13
CA GLU A 64 -6.09 -6.42 -12.41
C GLU A 64 -6.45 -5.26 -13.33
N GLU A 65 -7.22 -4.28 -12.83
CA GLU A 65 -7.65 -3.12 -13.62
C GLU A 65 -6.47 -2.30 -14.15
N PRO A 66 -5.50 -1.83 -13.33
CA PRO A 66 -4.37 -1.08 -13.86
C PRO A 66 -3.49 -1.92 -14.81
N LEU A 67 -3.30 -3.22 -14.59
CA LEU A 67 -2.42 -4.07 -15.39
C LEU A 67 -3.09 -4.67 -16.63
N SER A 68 -4.41 -4.52 -16.81
CA SER A 68 -5.13 -5.04 -17.96
C SER A 68 -4.88 -4.28 -19.28
N LYS A 69 -4.53 -2.98 -19.19
CA LYS A 69 -4.31 -2.12 -20.37
C LYS A 69 -2.87 -2.23 -20.85
N THR A 70 -2.64 -3.09 -21.83
CA THR A 70 -1.32 -3.38 -22.36
C THR A 70 -1.17 -2.92 -23.81
N PHE A 71 0.08 -2.79 -24.27
CA PHE A 71 0.48 -2.46 -25.63
C PHE A 71 1.41 -3.55 -26.16
N HIS A 72 1.22 -3.96 -27.41
CA HIS A 72 2.12 -4.92 -28.04
C HIS A 72 3.47 -4.29 -28.35
N VAL A 73 4.52 -5.03 -28.11
CA VAL A 73 5.90 -4.66 -28.46
C VAL A 73 6.57 -5.82 -29.18
N LYS A 74 7.52 -5.49 -30.08
CA LYS A 74 8.30 -6.50 -30.80
C LYS A 74 9.57 -6.90 -30.07
N ASP A 75 10.07 -6.00 -29.22
CA ASP A 75 11.28 -6.18 -28.44
C ASP A 75 10.90 -6.45 -26.97
N ASN A 76 11.59 -7.41 -26.36
CA ASN A 76 11.42 -7.79 -24.96
C ASN A 76 12.49 -7.15 -24.06
N ALA A 77 13.00 -5.98 -24.43
CA ALA A 77 13.92 -5.24 -23.58
C ALA A 77 13.32 -4.99 -22.20
N MET A 78 14.15 -5.12 -21.17
CA MET A 78 13.71 -4.91 -19.77
C MET A 78 13.16 -3.50 -19.59
N VAL A 79 11.99 -3.41 -19.01
CA VAL A 79 11.39 -2.16 -18.54
C VAL A 79 11.77 -1.96 -17.08
N LEU A 80 12.28 -0.79 -16.72
CA LEU A 80 12.62 -0.41 -15.34
C LEU A 80 11.97 0.94 -15.01
N GLU A 81 11.04 0.95 -14.08
CA GLU A 81 10.44 2.14 -13.48
C GLU A 81 11.00 2.33 -12.08
N LYS A 82 11.60 3.49 -11.82
CA LYS A 82 12.30 3.80 -10.57
C LYS A 82 11.65 4.95 -9.82
N ASP A 83 11.95 5.01 -8.52
CA ASP A 83 11.64 6.14 -7.67
C ASP A 83 10.13 6.44 -7.53
N ILE A 84 9.28 5.42 -7.70
CA ILE A 84 7.83 5.52 -7.46
C ILE A 84 7.63 5.78 -5.97
N THR A 85 7.22 7.00 -5.62
CA THR A 85 6.94 7.35 -4.23
C THR A 85 5.69 6.61 -3.74
N PHE A 86 5.77 6.02 -2.54
CA PHE A 86 4.63 5.41 -1.89
C PHE A 86 4.54 5.78 -0.42
N TYR A 87 3.31 5.73 0.09
CA TYR A 87 2.97 5.83 1.50
C TYR A 87 2.12 4.63 1.88
N SER A 88 2.43 4.01 3.03
CA SER A 88 1.68 2.88 3.54
C SER A 88 1.54 2.95 5.06
N THR A 89 0.78 2.05 5.64
CA THR A 89 0.52 1.99 7.07
C THR A 89 1.00 0.65 7.62
N CYS A 90 1.92 0.71 8.58
CA CYS A 90 2.40 -0.48 9.29
C CYS A 90 1.24 -1.18 10.00
N GLU A 91 1.01 -2.47 9.71
CA GLU A 91 -0.11 -3.23 10.30
C GLU A 91 0.02 -3.43 11.82
N HIS A 92 1.26 -3.40 12.36
CA HIS A 92 1.51 -3.62 13.79
C HIS A 92 1.19 -2.41 14.67
N HIS A 93 1.36 -1.19 14.14
CA HIS A 93 1.27 0.03 14.94
C HIS A 93 0.32 1.07 14.35
N PHE A 94 -0.23 0.85 13.18
CA PHE A 94 -1.02 1.83 12.41
C PHE A 94 -0.28 3.16 12.19
N MET A 95 1.05 3.11 12.18
CA MET A 95 1.90 4.26 11.88
C MET A 95 2.38 4.21 10.43
N PRO A 96 2.62 5.37 9.81
CA PRO A 96 3.10 5.42 8.43
C PRO A 96 4.48 4.80 8.25
N PHE A 97 4.70 4.18 7.10
CA PHE A 97 6.00 4.00 6.49
C PHE A 97 5.92 4.45 5.03
N TYR A 98 6.99 4.97 4.50
CA TYR A 98 6.99 5.59 3.19
C TYR A 98 8.37 5.52 2.55
N GLY A 99 8.39 5.60 1.23
CA GLY A 99 9.65 5.49 0.52
C GLY A 99 9.51 5.46 -0.99
N LYS A 100 10.39 4.66 -1.60
CA LYS A 100 10.48 4.49 -3.05
C LYS A 100 10.31 3.02 -3.43
N ALA A 101 9.50 2.79 -4.45
CA ALA A 101 9.38 1.51 -5.10
C ALA A 101 10.11 1.55 -6.46
N HIS A 102 10.76 0.46 -6.78
CA HIS A 102 11.43 0.23 -8.05
C HIS A 102 10.91 -1.08 -8.62
N ILE A 103 10.44 -1.04 -9.87
CA ILE A 103 9.84 -2.18 -10.55
C ILE A 103 10.59 -2.43 -11.85
N ALA A 104 11.11 -3.63 -12.02
CA ALA A 104 11.65 -4.09 -13.28
C ALA A 104 10.87 -5.31 -13.77
N TYR A 105 10.66 -5.43 -15.08
CA TYR A 105 10.14 -6.64 -15.67
C TYR A 105 10.66 -6.83 -17.11
N ILE A 106 10.72 -8.07 -17.54
CA ILE A 106 11.06 -8.45 -18.93
C ILE A 106 9.74 -8.78 -19.64
N PRO A 107 9.31 -7.97 -20.63
CA PRO A 107 8.08 -8.20 -21.36
C PRO A 107 8.01 -9.60 -22.01
N ASP A 108 6.79 -10.07 -22.23
CA ASP A 108 6.50 -11.19 -23.11
C ASP A 108 5.52 -10.73 -24.20
N GLY A 109 6.08 -10.00 -25.19
CA GLY A 109 5.35 -9.43 -26.32
C GLY A 109 4.41 -8.28 -25.99
N LYS A 110 4.29 -7.86 -24.73
CA LYS A 110 3.43 -6.75 -24.30
C LYS A 110 4.02 -5.97 -23.12
N VAL A 111 3.75 -4.68 -23.10
CA VAL A 111 4.10 -3.77 -22.00
C VAL A 111 2.85 -3.10 -21.45
N VAL A 112 2.94 -2.65 -20.21
CA VAL A 112 1.90 -1.83 -19.56
C VAL A 112 2.36 -0.36 -19.52
N GLY A 113 1.42 0.59 -19.51
CA GLY A 113 1.76 2.01 -19.36
C GLY A 113 2.44 2.29 -18.01
N LEU A 114 3.47 3.15 -17.98
CA LEU A 114 4.28 3.43 -16.78
C LEU A 114 3.42 3.86 -15.57
N SER A 115 2.42 4.72 -15.80
CA SER A 115 1.47 5.14 -14.75
C SER A 115 0.71 3.99 -14.10
N LYS A 116 0.61 2.82 -14.76
CA LYS A 116 -0.08 1.65 -14.25
C LYS A 116 0.76 0.89 -13.23
N LEU A 117 2.09 0.95 -13.37
CA LEU A 117 3.02 0.42 -12.37
C LEU A 117 2.88 1.19 -11.05
N ALA A 118 2.86 2.54 -11.12
CA ALA A 118 2.63 3.37 -9.95
C ALA A 118 1.26 3.10 -9.29
N ARG A 119 0.19 2.94 -10.08
CA ARG A 119 -1.13 2.57 -9.56
C ARG A 119 -1.15 1.19 -8.92
N THR A 120 -0.40 0.24 -9.45
CA THR A 120 -0.25 -1.09 -8.83
C THR A 120 0.40 -0.99 -7.45
N VAL A 121 1.45 -0.17 -7.31
CA VAL A 121 2.04 0.12 -6.00
C VAL A 121 1.01 0.70 -5.04
N GLU A 122 0.22 1.69 -5.47
CA GLU A 122 -0.81 2.33 -4.64
C GLU A 122 -1.90 1.35 -4.17
N VAL A 123 -2.37 0.45 -5.04
CA VAL A 123 -3.39 -0.56 -4.68
C VAL A 123 -2.95 -1.38 -3.48
N TYR A 124 -1.69 -1.77 -3.42
CA TYR A 124 -1.17 -2.58 -2.32
C TYR A 124 -0.66 -1.74 -1.16
N ALA A 125 -0.09 -0.56 -1.40
CA ALA A 125 0.39 0.34 -0.34
C ALA A 125 -0.77 0.91 0.49
N LYS A 126 -1.95 1.16 -0.10
CA LYS A 126 -3.15 1.66 0.59
C LYS A 126 -3.88 0.56 1.38
N ARG A 127 -3.14 -0.17 2.20
CA ARG A 127 -3.60 -1.23 3.11
C ARG A 127 -2.78 -1.21 4.39
N PRO A 128 -3.24 -1.81 5.49
CA PRO A 128 -2.32 -2.20 6.57
C PRO A 128 -1.30 -3.22 6.01
N GLN A 129 0.01 -2.93 6.14
CA GLN A 129 1.07 -3.70 5.48
C GLN A 129 2.30 -3.92 6.35
N ILE A 130 3.08 -4.93 5.98
CA ILE A 130 4.52 -5.01 6.24
C ILE A 130 5.25 -4.89 4.90
N GLN A 131 6.47 -4.34 4.90
CA GLN A 131 7.19 -4.03 3.67
C GLN A 131 7.44 -5.25 2.80
N GLU A 132 7.80 -6.38 3.39
CA GLU A 132 8.08 -7.64 2.72
C GLU A 132 6.84 -8.17 1.98
N GLN A 133 5.68 -8.09 2.64
CA GLN A 133 4.40 -8.50 2.03
C GLN A 133 3.98 -7.56 0.91
N LEU A 134 4.15 -6.24 1.09
CA LEU A 134 3.89 -5.24 0.06
C LEU A 134 4.73 -5.52 -1.19
N THR A 135 6.03 -5.77 -1.00
CA THR A 135 6.98 -6.10 -2.08
C THR A 135 6.53 -7.34 -2.84
N ALA A 136 6.21 -8.41 -2.10
CA ALA A 136 5.77 -9.69 -2.70
C ALA A 136 4.44 -9.53 -3.46
N GLN A 137 3.46 -8.86 -2.91
CA GLN A 137 2.15 -8.65 -3.55
C GLN A 137 2.25 -7.86 -4.85
N ILE A 138 3.11 -6.85 -4.93
CA ILE A 138 3.34 -6.11 -6.17
C ILE A 138 3.98 -7.03 -7.22
N ALA A 139 5.00 -7.80 -6.85
CA ALA A 139 5.66 -8.73 -7.76
C ALA A 139 4.71 -9.83 -8.27
N ASP A 140 3.93 -10.42 -7.37
CA ASP A 140 2.94 -11.45 -7.71
C ASP A 140 1.87 -10.91 -8.66
N ALA A 141 1.40 -9.68 -8.45
CA ALA A 141 0.43 -9.04 -9.34
C ALA A 141 0.97 -8.82 -10.75
N LEU A 142 2.24 -8.40 -10.88
CA LEU A 142 2.88 -8.29 -12.20
C LEU A 142 2.92 -9.65 -12.89
N MET A 143 3.32 -10.70 -12.19
CA MET A 143 3.39 -12.06 -12.75
C MET A 143 2.01 -12.60 -13.10
N GLU A 144 0.98 -12.32 -12.30
CA GLU A 144 -0.39 -12.82 -12.51
C GLU A 144 -1.10 -12.13 -13.66
N TYR A 145 -1.10 -10.78 -13.67
CA TYR A 145 -1.93 -10.01 -14.59
C TYR A 145 -1.21 -9.57 -15.86
N LEU A 146 0.06 -9.16 -15.75
CA LEU A 146 0.86 -8.76 -16.92
C LEU A 146 1.51 -9.96 -17.61
N LYS A 147 1.85 -11.00 -16.83
CA LYS A 147 2.51 -12.24 -17.28
C LYS A 147 3.80 -11.99 -18.06
N PRO A 148 4.75 -11.23 -17.50
CA PRO A 148 6.06 -11.03 -18.12
C PRO A 148 6.91 -12.30 -18.01
N GLN A 149 8.06 -12.36 -18.69
CA GLN A 149 9.04 -13.44 -18.52
C GLN A 149 9.65 -13.48 -17.12
N GLY A 150 9.71 -12.31 -16.44
CA GLY A 150 10.15 -12.16 -15.07
C GLY A 150 9.90 -10.76 -14.57
N ALA A 151 9.77 -10.62 -13.24
CA ALA A 151 9.61 -9.33 -12.58
C ALA A 151 10.46 -9.25 -11.31
N MET A 152 10.93 -8.04 -10.99
CA MET A 152 11.63 -7.71 -9.75
C MET A 152 11.01 -6.45 -9.16
N VAL A 153 10.77 -6.48 -7.86
CA VAL A 153 10.30 -5.33 -7.09
C VAL A 153 11.24 -5.10 -5.92
N MET A 154 11.67 -3.86 -5.74
CA MET A 154 12.47 -3.43 -4.60
C MET A 154 11.82 -2.21 -3.97
N LEU A 155 11.66 -2.23 -2.65
CA LEU A 155 11.17 -1.11 -1.86
C LEU A 155 12.26 -0.63 -0.93
N GLU A 156 12.45 0.69 -0.85
CA GLU A 156 13.28 1.35 0.14
C GLU A 156 12.39 2.27 0.97
N ALA A 157 12.27 2.03 2.27
CA ALA A 157 11.34 2.77 3.11
C ALA A 157 11.88 3.12 4.50
N GLU A 158 11.41 4.26 5.01
CA GLU A 158 11.54 4.69 6.38
C GLU A 158 10.25 4.35 7.14
N HIS A 159 10.40 3.77 8.34
CA HIS A 159 9.29 3.33 9.18
C HIS A 159 9.16 4.22 10.41
N MET A 160 8.06 5.00 10.50
CA MET A 160 7.84 5.88 11.66
C MET A 160 7.69 5.11 12.98
N CYS A 161 7.24 3.87 12.95
CA CYS A 161 7.20 3.02 14.12
C CYS A 161 8.60 2.71 14.70
N MET A 162 9.67 2.88 13.92
CA MET A 162 11.07 2.74 14.34
C MET A 162 11.75 4.09 14.59
N THR A 163 11.39 5.14 13.84
CA THR A 163 12.11 6.42 13.88
C THR A 163 11.54 7.35 14.96
N MET A 164 10.24 7.44 15.09
CA MET A 164 9.54 8.37 15.99
C MET A 164 9.42 7.83 17.42
N ARG A 165 9.34 6.51 17.58
CA ARG A 165 9.17 5.81 18.86
C ARG A 165 9.95 4.50 18.89
N GLY A 166 9.88 3.74 19.98
CA GLY A 166 10.57 2.46 20.15
C GLY A 166 12.09 2.64 20.14
N VAL A 167 12.76 2.09 19.14
CA VAL A 167 14.23 2.13 19.02
C VAL A 167 14.79 3.50 18.62
N LYS A 168 13.95 4.42 18.15
CA LYS A 168 14.30 5.82 17.81
C LYS A 168 15.55 5.94 16.93
N LYS A 169 15.51 5.34 15.75
CA LYS A 169 16.61 5.38 14.76
C LYS A 169 16.20 6.15 13.51
N PRO A 170 16.13 7.51 13.55
CA PRO A 170 15.87 8.32 12.37
C PRO A 170 16.92 8.09 11.30
N GLY A 171 16.50 8.09 10.03
CA GLY A 171 17.36 7.83 8.87
C GLY A 171 17.65 6.34 8.60
N SER A 172 17.18 5.42 9.47
CA SER A 172 17.20 4.00 9.18
C SER A 172 16.21 3.66 8.08
N ARG A 173 16.66 2.93 7.06
CA ARG A 173 15.83 2.46 5.94
C ARG A 173 15.90 0.96 5.80
N THR A 174 14.77 0.37 5.47
CA THR A 174 14.64 -1.04 5.09
C THR A 174 14.58 -1.14 3.57
N VAL A 175 15.32 -2.10 3.00
CA VAL A 175 15.32 -2.42 1.57
C VAL A 175 14.89 -3.85 1.36
#